data_7a1b9f648be007cf470a003c046023b6
#
_entry.id   7a1b9f648be007cf470a003c046023b6
#
_cell.length_a   1.000
_cell.length_b   1.000
_cell.length_c   1.000
_cell.angle_alpha   90.00
_cell.angle_beta   90.00
_cell.angle_gamma   90.00
#
_symmetry.space_group_name_H-M   'P 1'
#
loop_
_entity.id
_entity.type
_entity.pdbx_description
1 polymer ?
#
loop_
_entity_poly.entity_id
_entity_poly.type
_entity_poly.pdbx_seq_one_letter_code
_entity_poly.pdbx_strand_id
1 'polypeptide(L)'
;MWFRAVFLSFFLLCAPAWANSAEEVRALIRAGKYNNAYSIASELNTAEGFALAAESISAQILLGEVTKLNKHSKRARDFAQRALSLEPENYNASLQYTLADGFVTRTSGDITAWRKKLPTKTLAVMRNFRQNYPEDPRGLALEGAWHMGVIRKTGEKNGSKWFGASLDEGLKLYDMARNKNSSDILIETNYAMSLLVLNSEHYGPYARPILENISQLKATTDIDRKVQARAALVMTHYEDQKRVNKLAADFLDGEPLD
;
A
#
# COMPACT_ATOMS: atom_id res chain seq x y z
N MET A 1 7.72 -67.88 -21.06
CA MET A 1 8.23 -66.89 -20.14
C MET A 1 8.29 -65.55 -20.88
N TRP A 2 7.33 -64.65 -20.61
CA TRP A 2 7.26 -63.30 -21.27
C TRP A 2 7.60 -62.32 -20.23
N PHE A 3 8.73 -61.56 -20.37
CA PHE A 3 9.11 -60.44 -19.57
C PHE A 3 8.39 -59.20 -20.11
N ARG A 4 7.45 -58.64 -19.33
CA ARG A 4 6.89 -57.31 -19.57
C ARG A 4 7.82 -56.27 -18.91
N ALA A 5 8.53 -55.51 -19.75
CA ALA A 5 9.24 -54.32 -19.30
C ALA A 5 8.25 -53.20 -19.02
N VAL A 6 8.15 -52.76 -17.76
CA VAL A 6 7.40 -51.58 -17.34
C VAL A 6 8.32 -50.37 -17.52
N PHE A 7 8.03 -49.56 -18.54
CA PHE A 7 8.65 -48.24 -18.69
C PHE A 7 7.99 -47.27 -17.69
N LEU A 8 8.67 -46.97 -16.59
CA LEU A 8 8.35 -45.85 -15.71
C LEU A 8 8.83 -44.55 -16.40
N SER A 9 7.91 -43.83 -17.03
CA SER A 9 8.18 -42.46 -17.53
C SER A 9 8.24 -41.50 -16.35
N PHE A 10 9.45 -41.12 -15.98
CA PHE A 10 9.67 -39.97 -15.06
C PHE A 10 9.33 -38.70 -15.81
N PHE A 11 8.13 -38.11 -15.57
CA PHE A 11 7.83 -36.74 -15.92
C PHE A 11 8.57 -35.84 -14.92
N LEU A 12 9.76 -35.39 -15.28
CA LEU A 12 10.39 -34.21 -14.66
C LEU A 12 9.50 -33.02 -15.00
N LEU A 13 8.71 -32.61 -14.03
CA LEU A 13 8.03 -31.30 -14.06
C LEU A 13 9.12 -30.21 -13.97
N CYS A 14 9.68 -29.82 -15.10
CA CYS A 14 10.44 -28.57 -15.19
C CYS A 14 9.47 -27.43 -14.91
N ALA A 15 9.53 -26.84 -13.71
CA ALA A 15 8.90 -25.55 -13.47
C ALA A 15 9.42 -24.57 -14.54
N PRO A 16 8.55 -23.81 -15.19
CA PRO A 16 8.99 -22.89 -16.24
C PRO A 16 9.94 -21.83 -15.67
N ALA A 17 10.98 -21.48 -16.41
CA ALA A 17 12.04 -20.56 -15.96
C ALA A 17 11.52 -19.21 -15.44
N TRP A 18 10.35 -18.75 -15.93
CA TRP A 18 9.70 -17.52 -15.45
C TRP A 18 9.12 -17.65 -14.03
N ALA A 19 8.74 -18.85 -13.57
CA ALA A 19 8.27 -19.05 -12.20
C ALA A 19 9.41 -18.84 -11.18
N ASN A 20 10.62 -19.29 -11.53
CA ASN A 20 11.81 -19.03 -10.72
C ASN A 20 12.15 -17.53 -10.69
N SER A 21 11.99 -16.82 -11.82
CA SER A 21 12.24 -15.38 -11.90
C SER A 21 11.24 -14.57 -11.09
N ALA A 22 9.95 -14.93 -11.04
CA ALA A 22 8.96 -14.25 -10.23
C ALA A 22 9.23 -14.42 -8.72
N GLU A 23 9.64 -15.61 -8.28
CA GLU A 23 10.01 -15.84 -6.87
C GLU A 23 11.30 -15.09 -6.49
N GLU A 24 12.27 -15.00 -7.40
CA GLU A 24 13.45 -14.15 -7.22
C GLU A 24 13.04 -12.68 -7.01
N VAL A 25 12.13 -12.16 -7.84
CA VAL A 25 11.61 -10.80 -7.69
C VAL A 25 10.95 -10.59 -6.34
N ARG A 26 10.11 -11.52 -5.88
CA ARG A 26 9.51 -11.45 -4.55
C ARG A 26 10.56 -11.43 -3.44
N ALA A 27 11.61 -12.25 -3.57
CA ALA A 27 12.70 -12.26 -2.61
C ALA A 27 13.43 -10.91 -2.56
N LEU A 28 13.66 -10.28 -3.73
CA LEU A 28 14.26 -8.96 -3.82
C LEU A 28 13.37 -7.87 -3.18
N ILE A 29 12.06 -7.92 -3.41
CA ILE A 29 11.10 -7.00 -2.76
C ILE A 29 11.14 -7.17 -1.24
N ARG A 30 11.05 -8.41 -0.73
CA ARG A 30 11.16 -8.68 0.71
C ARG A 30 12.46 -8.19 1.32
N ALA A 31 13.55 -8.21 0.55
CA ALA A 31 14.87 -7.73 0.95
C ALA A 31 15.10 -6.22 0.77
N GLY A 32 14.13 -5.47 0.24
CA GLY A 32 14.24 -4.03 0.00
C GLY A 32 15.08 -3.66 -1.25
N LYS A 33 15.35 -4.61 -2.12
CA LYS A 33 16.11 -4.39 -3.36
C LYS A 33 15.17 -4.01 -4.51
N TYR A 34 14.38 -2.94 -4.29
CA TYR A 34 13.25 -2.59 -5.17
C TYR A 34 13.66 -2.25 -6.60
N ASN A 35 14.81 -1.58 -6.82
CA ASN A 35 15.28 -1.27 -8.16
C ASN A 35 15.63 -2.53 -8.96
N ASN A 36 16.28 -3.51 -8.31
CA ASN A 36 16.63 -4.78 -8.94
C ASN A 36 15.35 -5.58 -9.22
N ALA A 37 14.44 -5.65 -8.24
CA ALA A 37 13.14 -6.29 -8.39
C ALA A 37 12.37 -5.70 -9.58
N TYR A 38 12.27 -4.36 -9.64
CA TYR A 38 11.63 -3.66 -10.74
C TYR A 38 12.25 -4.01 -12.10
N SER A 39 13.59 -3.99 -12.21
CA SER A 39 14.28 -4.29 -13.47
C SER A 39 13.93 -5.68 -13.99
N ILE A 40 14.04 -6.71 -13.16
CA ILE A 40 13.72 -8.08 -13.56
C ILE A 40 12.22 -8.23 -13.85
N ALA A 41 11.36 -7.74 -12.95
CA ALA A 41 9.91 -7.87 -13.06
C ALA A 41 9.36 -7.26 -14.37
N SER A 42 9.87 -6.09 -14.75
CA SER A 42 9.40 -5.37 -15.95
C SER A 42 9.73 -6.07 -17.27
N GLU A 43 10.71 -6.98 -17.27
CA GLU A 43 11.15 -7.76 -18.43
C GLU A 43 10.41 -9.10 -18.59
N LEU A 44 9.73 -9.58 -17.54
CA LEU A 44 9.02 -10.87 -17.58
C LEU A 44 7.86 -10.91 -18.57
N ASN A 45 7.29 -9.76 -18.92
CA ASN A 45 6.15 -9.61 -19.85
C ASN A 45 4.94 -10.51 -19.52
N THR A 46 4.72 -10.82 -18.23
CA THR A 46 3.59 -11.58 -17.70
C THR A 46 2.74 -10.70 -16.79
N ALA A 47 1.49 -11.11 -16.52
CA ALA A 47 0.64 -10.41 -15.54
C ALA A 47 1.33 -10.30 -14.18
N GLU A 48 1.91 -11.38 -13.71
CA GLU A 48 2.63 -11.41 -12.45
C GLU A 48 3.87 -10.49 -12.46
N GLY A 49 4.67 -10.53 -13.53
CA GLY A 49 5.82 -9.64 -13.70
C GLY A 49 5.41 -8.17 -13.62
N PHE A 50 4.34 -7.78 -14.32
CA PHE A 50 3.84 -6.41 -14.27
C PHE A 50 3.27 -6.03 -12.88
N ALA A 51 2.60 -6.96 -12.18
CA ALA A 51 2.14 -6.73 -10.82
C ALA A 51 3.31 -6.51 -9.85
N LEU A 52 4.36 -7.33 -9.94
CA LEU A 52 5.58 -7.21 -9.12
C LEU A 52 6.39 -5.94 -9.45
N ALA A 53 6.41 -5.51 -10.72
CA ALA A 53 7.00 -4.23 -11.11
C ALA A 53 6.25 -3.05 -10.48
N ALA A 54 4.91 -3.10 -10.47
CA ALA A 54 4.07 -2.11 -9.79
C ALA A 54 4.32 -2.11 -8.29
N GLU A 55 4.40 -3.28 -7.66
CA GLU A 55 4.69 -3.45 -6.22
C GLU A 55 6.04 -2.84 -5.84
N SER A 56 7.08 -3.11 -6.63
CA SER A 56 8.42 -2.56 -6.41
C SER A 56 8.43 -1.02 -6.42
N ILE A 57 7.68 -0.41 -7.34
CA ILE A 57 7.55 1.06 -7.40
C ILE A 57 6.69 1.58 -6.24
N SER A 58 5.59 0.91 -5.92
CA SER A 58 4.70 1.29 -4.82
C SER A 58 5.43 1.27 -3.48
N ALA A 59 6.29 0.28 -3.24
CA ALA A 59 7.13 0.19 -2.05
C ALA A 59 8.06 1.41 -1.92
N GLN A 60 8.74 1.79 -3.00
CA GLN A 60 9.62 2.97 -3.00
C GLN A 60 8.85 4.28 -2.75
N ILE A 61 7.64 4.42 -3.31
CA ILE A 61 6.76 5.58 -3.06
C ILE A 61 6.37 5.65 -1.59
N LEU A 62 5.95 4.52 -1.02
CA LEU A 62 5.53 4.42 0.37
C LEU A 62 6.65 4.79 1.34
N LEU A 63 7.87 4.36 1.01
CA LEU A 63 9.05 4.59 1.83
C LEU A 63 9.73 5.95 1.60
N GLY A 64 9.23 6.77 0.67
CA GLY A 64 9.87 8.06 0.33
C GLY A 64 11.22 7.90 -0.37
N GLU A 65 11.46 6.78 -1.05
CA GLU A 65 12.73 6.48 -1.70
C GLU A 65 12.80 6.98 -3.15
N VAL A 66 11.77 7.67 -3.62
CA VAL A 66 11.72 8.23 -4.98
C VAL A 66 11.45 9.72 -4.97
N THR A 67 12.15 10.43 -5.84
CA THR A 67 11.80 11.79 -6.23
C THR A 67 10.74 11.74 -7.35
N LYS A 68 10.05 12.83 -7.66
CA LYS A 68 9.02 12.89 -8.73
C LYS A 68 7.87 11.90 -8.52
N LEU A 69 7.34 11.89 -7.29
CA LEU A 69 6.26 10.99 -6.83
C LEU A 69 5.14 10.78 -7.86
N ASN A 70 4.63 11.85 -8.49
CA ASN A 70 3.54 11.73 -9.48
C ASN A 70 3.93 10.89 -10.71
N LYS A 71 5.19 11.00 -11.17
CA LYS A 71 5.67 10.18 -12.30
C LYS A 71 5.74 8.70 -11.91
N HIS A 72 6.28 8.40 -10.73
CA HIS A 72 6.38 7.02 -10.24
C HIS A 72 5.00 6.42 -9.95
N SER A 73 4.08 7.20 -9.34
CA SER A 73 2.71 6.77 -9.10
C SER A 73 1.97 6.38 -10.40
N LYS A 74 2.08 7.20 -11.43
CA LYS A 74 1.51 6.86 -12.74
C LYS A 74 2.13 5.59 -13.32
N ARG A 75 3.46 5.45 -13.22
CA ARG A 75 4.16 4.26 -13.74
C ARG A 75 3.73 2.99 -13.00
N ALA A 76 3.61 3.03 -11.67
CA ALA A 76 3.09 1.90 -10.91
C ALA A 76 1.67 1.53 -11.34
N ARG A 77 0.78 2.54 -11.51
CA ARG A 77 -0.57 2.32 -11.98
C ARG A 77 -0.62 1.71 -13.38
N ASP A 78 0.21 2.19 -14.31
CA ASP A 78 0.26 1.69 -15.67
C ASP A 78 0.72 0.22 -15.72
N PHE A 79 1.70 -0.18 -14.92
CA PHE A 79 2.11 -1.57 -14.77
C PHE A 79 1.00 -2.44 -14.19
N ALA A 80 0.36 -2.01 -13.11
CA ALA A 80 -0.75 -2.74 -12.50
C ALA A 80 -1.93 -2.89 -13.47
N GLN A 81 -2.23 -1.86 -14.27
CA GLN A 81 -3.27 -1.91 -15.30
C GLN A 81 -2.91 -2.89 -16.43
N ARG A 82 -1.64 -2.96 -16.84
CA ARG A 82 -1.18 -3.97 -17.81
C ARG A 82 -1.33 -5.37 -17.25
N ALA A 83 -1.00 -5.59 -15.99
CA ALA A 83 -1.22 -6.87 -15.34
C ALA A 83 -2.69 -7.29 -15.37
N LEU A 84 -3.60 -6.38 -14.98
CA LEU A 84 -5.05 -6.62 -15.01
C LEU A 84 -5.61 -6.81 -16.43
N SER A 85 -4.98 -6.23 -17.45
CA SER A 85 -5.41 -6.48 -18.85
C SER A 85 -5.07 -7.91 -19.32
N LEU A 86 -4.07 -8.55 -18.73
CA LEU A 86 -3.70 -9.94 -19.01
C LEU A 86 -4.47 -10.91 -18.10
N GLU A 87 -4.61 -10.59 -16.83
CA GLU A 87 -5.28 -11.39 -15.81
C GLU A 87 -6.19 -10.49 -14.95
N PRO A 88 -7.45 -10.30 -15.33
CA PRO A 88 -8.38 -9.38 -14.64
C PRO A 88 -8.60 -9.70 -13.15
N GLU A 89 -8.46 -10.97 -12.76
CA GLU A 89 -8.65 -11.44 -11.38
C GLU A 89 -7.34 -11.55 -10.59
N ASN A 90 -6.22 -11.05 -11.14
CA ASN A 90 -4.95 -11.07 -10.44
C ASN A 90 -5.01 -10.16 -9.21
N TYR A 91 -4.96 -10.80 -8.04
CA TYR A 91 -5.08 -10.14 -6.75
C TYR A 91 -3.99 -9.07 -6.53
N ASN A 92 -2.71 -9.41 -6.75
CA ASN A 92 -1.61 -8.46 -6.53
C ASN A 92 -1.73 -7.26 -7.48
N ALA A 93 -2.07 -7.49 -8.76
CA ALA A 93 -2.31 -6.41 -9.71
C ALA A 93 -3.46 -5.49 -9.27
N SER A 94 -4.56 -6.06 -8.76
CA SER A 94 -5.71 -5.30 -8.24
C SER A 94 -5.33 -4.44 -7.04
N LEU A 95 -4.56 -5.00 -6.10
CA LEU A 95 -4.05 -4.26 -4.94
C LEU A 95 -3.10 -3.12 -5.38
N GLN A 96 -2.13 -3.42 -6.24
CA GLN A 96 -1.17 -2.42 -6.71
C GLN A 96 -1.84 -1.32 -7.54
N TYR A 97 -2.85 -1.65 -8.35
CA TYR A 97 -3.63 -0.65 -9.07
C TYR A 97 -4.35 0.29 -8.11
N THR A 98 -4.96 -0.25 -7.06
CA THR A 98 -5.69 0.51 -6.05
C THR A 98 -4.76 1.45 -5.27
N LEU A 99 -3.61 0.95 -4.84
CA LEU A 99 -2.58 1.75 -4.16
C LEU A 99 -2.04 2.86 -5.08
N ALA A 100 -1.64 2.50 -6.30
CA ALA A 100 -1.06 3.45 -7.25
C ALA A 100 -2.05 4.52 -7.69
N ASP A 101 -3.34 4.21 -7.84
CA ASP A 101 -4.38 5.20 -8.13
C ASP A 101 -4.56 6.19 -6.98
N GLY A 102 -4.50 5.71 -5.73
CA GLY A 102 -4.44 6.53 -4.52
C GLY A 102 -3.23 7.47 -4.53
N PHE A 103 -2.04 6.95 -4.87
CA PHE A 103 -0.83 7.77 -4.99
C PHE A 103 -0.93 8.80 -6.11
N VAL A 104 -1.48 8.46 -7.28
CA VAL A 104 -1.71 9.42 -8.38
C VAL A 104 -2.63 10.54 -7.92
N THR A 105 -3.70 10.22 -7.22
CA THR A 105 -4.65 11.23 -6.73
C THR A 105 -3.98 12.14 -5.71
N ARG A 106 -3.24 11.58 -4.74
CA ARG A 106 -2.54 12.34 -3.70
C ARG A 106 -1.47 13.28 -4.26
N THR A 107 -0.73 12.83 -5.29
CA THR A 107 0.38 13.57 -5.89
C THR A 107 -0.03 14.48 -7.06
N SER A 108 -1.30 14.45 -7.46
CA SER A 108 -1.86 15.39 -8.44
C SER A 108 -2.11 16.73 -7.75
N GLY A 109 -1.75 17.84 -8.40
CA GLY A 109 -2.06 19.16 -7.87
C GLY A 109 -3.58 19.35 -7.67
N ASP A 110 -3.98 20.10 -6.65
CA ASP A 110 -5.36 20.21 -6.18
C ASP A 110 -6.35 20.60 -7.28
N ILE A 111 -6.00 21.56 -8.15
CA ILE A 111 -6.82 21.98 -9.29
C ILE A 111 -7.03 20.80 -10.26
N THR A 112 -5.99 20.02 -10.53
CA THR A 112 -6.06 18.87 -11.43
C THR A 112 -6.92 17.76 -10.82
N ALA A 113 -6.71 17.48 -9.54
CA ALA A 113 -7.47 16.48 -8.80
C ALA A 113 -8.96 16.83 -8.78
N TRP A 114 -9.29 18.08 -8.51
CA TRP A 114 -10.68 18.57 -8.49
C TRP A 114 -11.32 18.50 -9.89
N ARG A 115 -10.68 19.08 -10.92
CA ARG A 115 -11.23 19.09 -12.31
C ARG A 115 -11.46 17.71 -12.87
N LYS A 116 -10.58 16.75 -12.57
CA LYS A 116 -10.66 15.36 -13.04
C LYS A 116 -11.48 14.46 -12.13
N LYS A 117 -12.00 15.00 -11.02
CA LYS A 117 -12.73 14.26 -9.97
C LYS A 117 -11.93 13.05 -9.48
N LEU A 118 -10.60 13.20 -9.33
CA LEU A 118 -9.74 12.08 -8.95
C LEU A 118 -10.12 11.47 -7.61
N PRO A 119 -10.40 12.22 -6.52
CA PRO A 119 -10.78 11.61 -5.25
C PRO A 119 -11.99 10.68 -5.37
N THR A 120 -13.04 11.10 -6.08
CA THR A 120 -14.25 10.27 -6.27
C THR A 120 -13.97 9.01 -7.10
N LYS A 121 -13.11 9.12 -8.13
CA LYS A 121 -12.71 7.96 -8.93
C LYS A 121 -11.89 6.97 -8.13
N THR A 122 -10.95 7.46 -7.34
CA THR A 122 -10.12 6.63 -6.46
C THR A 122 -10.97 5.92 -5.41
N LEU A 123 -11.97 6.58 -4.83
CA LEU A 123 -12.91 5.93 -3.92
C LEU A 123 -13.64 4.75 -4.61
N ALA A 124 -14.07 4.94 -5.85
CA ALA A 124 -14.71 3.86 -6.60
C ALA A 124 -13.75 2.67 -6.83
N VAL A 125 -12.47 2.93 -7.13
CA VAL A 125 -11.45 1.88 -7.27
C VAL A 125 -11.25 1.13 -5.95
N MET A 126 -11.13 1.84 -4.82
CA MET A 126 -10.95 1.23 -3.49
C MET A 126 -12.17 0.38 -3.09
N ARG A 127 -13.38 0.86 -3.35
CA ARG A 127 -14.62 0.11 -3.12
C ARG A 127 -14.71 -1.14 -3.97
N ASN A 128 -14.33 -1.05 -5.23
CA ASN A 128 -14.28 -2.23 -6.11
C ASN A 128 -13.29 -3.27 -5.60
N PHE A 129 -12.08 -2.86 -5.17
CA PHE A 129 -11.13 -3.77 -4.54
C PHE A 129 -11.72 -4.45 -3.30
N ARG A 130 -12.32 -3.67 -2.39
CA ARG A 130 -12.96 -4.21 -1.18
C ARG A 130 -14.12 -5.16 -1.48
N GLN A 131 -14.89 -4.91 -2.52
CA GLN A 131 -16.00 -5.79 -2.94
C GLN A 131 -15.49 -7.12 -3.52
N ASN A 132 -14.40 -7.08 -4.30
CA ASN A 132 -13.80 -8.28 -4.88
C ASN A 132 -13.02 -9.11 -3.85
N TYR A 133 -12.47 -8.47 -2.82
CA TYR A 133 -11.67 -9.10 -1.78
C TYR A 133 -12.17 -8.74 -0.37
N PRO A 134 -13.41 -9.15 0.01
CA PRO A 134 -14.07 -8.68 1.24
C PRO A 134 -13.36 -9.14 2.53
N GLU A 135 -12.59 -10.22 2.47
CA GLU A 135 -11.83 -10.74 3.61
C GLU A 135 -10.47 -10.06 3.80
N ASP A 136 -10.00 -9.30 2.81
CA ASP A 136 -8.74 -8.58 2.91
C ASP A 136 -8.91 -7.28 3.71
N PRO A 137 -8.26 -7.13 4.87
CA PRO A 137 -8.35 -5.90 5.68
C PRO A 137 -7.83 -4.66 4.95
N ARG A 138 -6.94 -4.82 3.96
CA ARG A 138 -6.39 -3.69 3.20
C ARG A 138 -7.45 -2.92 2.43
N GLY A 139 -8.50 -3.59 1.93
CA GLY A 139 -9.61 -2.90 1.27
C GLY A 139 -10.34 -1.91 2.20
N LEU A 140 -10.56 -2.31 3.45
CA LEU A 140 -11.13 -1.46 4.48
C LEU A 140 -10.17 -0.31 4.87
N ALA A 141 -8.90 -0.62 5.09
CA ALA A 141 -7.89 0.36 5.47
C ALA A 141 -7.67 1.42 4.37
N LEU A 142 -7.64 1.03 3.10
CA LEU A 142 -7.48 1.96 1.97
C LEU A 142 -8.66 2.93 1.85
N GLU A 143 -9.90 2.43 1.97
CA GLU A 143 -11.08 3.31 1.97
C GLU A 143 -11.10 4.21 3.21
N GLY A 144 -10.74 3.69 4.39
CA GLY A 144 -10.58 4.48 5.62
C GLY A 144 -9.53 5.59 5.46
N ALA A 145 -8.36 5.27 4.92
CA ALA A 145 -7.29 6.22 4.62
C ALA A 145 -7.74 7.30 3.63
N TRP A 146 -8.57 6.93 2.64
CA TRP A 146 -9.14 7.88 1.70
C TRP A 146 -10.04 8.91 2.41
N HIS A 147 -10.96 8.46 3.26
CA HIS A 147 -11.84 9.34 4.02
C HIS A 147 -11.05 10.33 4.88
N MET A 148 -10.13 9.82 5.69
CA MET A 148 -9.30 10.65 6.57
C MET A 148 -8.37 11.58 5.78
N GLY A 149 -7.78 11.11 4.69
CA GLY A 149 -6.89 11.89 3.83
C GLY A 149 -7.60 13.04 3.09
N VAL A 150 -8.84 12.83 2.62
CA VAL A 150 -9.66 13.90 2.01
C VAL A 150 -9.99 14.96 3.06
N ILE A 151 -10.40 14.54 4.27
CA ILE A 151 -10.73 15.47 5.36
C ILE A 151 -9.49 16.25 5.80
N ARG A 152 -8.33 15.60 5.92
CA ARG A 152 -7.07 16.29 6.22
C ARG A 152 -6.79 17.44 5.25
N LYS A 153 -7.02 17.22 3.95
CA LYS A 153 -6.72 18.21 2.90
C LYS A 153 -7.76 19.28 2.72
N THR A 154 -9.03 18.99 2.94
CA THR A 154 -10.14 19.88 2.57
C THR A 154 -10.92 20.41 3.77
N GLY A 155 -10.69 19.86 4.95
CA GLY A 155 -11.55 20.01 6.11
C GLY A 155 -12.82 19.18 5.99
N GLU A 156 -13.45 18.86 7.12
CA GLU A 156 -14.60 17.96 7.20
C GLU A 156 -15.79 18.44 6.39
N LYS A 157 -16.15 19.73 6.52
CA LYS A 157 -17.28 20.35 5.81
C LYS A 157 -17.15 20.23 4.29
N ASN A 158 -15.97 20.55 3.75
CA ASN A 158 -15.74 20.54 2.31
C ASN A 158 -15.54 19.11 1.80
N GLY A 159 -14.84 18.26 2.56
CA GLY A 159 -14.63 16.86 2.24
C GLY A 159 -15.95 16.11 2.11
N SER A 160 -16.86 16.32 3.07
CA SER A 160 -18.20 15.73 3.03
C SER A 160 -19.01 16.27 1.85
N LYS A 161 -19.08 17.60 1.70
CA LYS A 161 -19.90 18.24 0.66
C LYS A 161 -19.47 17.89 -0.76
N TRP A 162 -18.16 17.85 -1.04
CA TRP A 162 -17.66 17.72 -2.42
C TRP A 162 -17.30 16.29 -2.82
N PHE A 163 -16.93 15.47 -1.84
CA PHE A 163 -16.40 14.13 -2.12
C PHE A 163 -17.15 13.03 -1.36
N GLY A 164 -18.03 13.38 -0.42
CA GLY A 164 -18.72 12.40 0.42
C GLY A 164 -17.80 11.77 1.47
N ALA A 165 -16.68 12.44 1.83
CA ALA A 165 -15.80 11.97 2.87
C ALA A 165 -16.45 12.15 4.25
N SER A 166 -16.21 11.21 5.16
CA SER A 166 -16.70 11.23 6.54
C SER A 166 -15.60 10.75 7.47
N LEU A 167 -15.33 11.51 8.53
CA LEU A 167 -14.33 11.12 9.52
C LEU A 167 -14.78 9.86 10.27
N ASP A 168 -16.04 9.80 10.67
CA ASP A 168 -16.62 8.65 11.37
C ASP A 168 -16.52 7.37 10.54
N GLU A 169 -16.82 7.45 9.24
CA GLU A 169 -16.69 6.29 8.35
C GLU A 169 -15.21 5.90 8.19
N GLY A 170 -14.29 6.86 8.08
CA GLY A 170 -12.86 6.61 8.03
C GLY A 170 -12.36 5.86 9.25
N LEU A 171 -12.70 6.32 10.46
CA LEU A 171 -12.35 5.67 11.73
C LEU A 171 -12.93 4.26 11.81
N LYS A 172 -14.22 4.11 11.54
CA LYS A 172 -14.91 2.83 11.54
C LYS A 172 -14.27 1.80 10.60
N LEU A 173 -13.93 2.20 9.38
CA LEU A 173 -13.31 1.32 8.40
C LEU A 173 -11.92 0.86 8.85
N TYR A 174 -11.12 1.74 9.45
CA TYR A 174 -9.84 1.35 10.03
C TYR A 174 -10.01 0.40 11.22
N ASP A 175 -10.96 0.65 12.11
CA ASP A 175 -11.24 -0.26 13.23
C ASP A 175 -11.68 -1.65 12.73
N MET A 176 -12.50 -1.71 11.68
CA MET A 176 -12.86 -2.98 11.04
C MET A 176 -11.66 -3.68 10.42
N ALA A 177 -10.74 -2.94 9.77
CA ALA A 177 -9.52 -3.50 9.18
C ALA A 177 -8.62 -4.10 10.27
N ARG A 178 -8.39 -3.35 11.35
CA ARG A 178 -7.59 -3.75 12.50
C ARG A 178 -8.17 -4.96 13.23
N ASN A 179 -9.48 -5.02 13.38
CA ASN A 179 -10.15 -6.19 13.96
C ASN A 179 -10.00 -7.47 13.12
N LYS A 180 -9.83 -7.34 11.79
CA LYS A 180 -9.49 -8.48 10.93
C LYS A 180 -8.02 -8.90 11.04
N ASN A 181 -7.10 -7.94 11.17
CA ASN A 181 -5.67 -8.20 11.30
C ASN A 181 -4.93 -7.08 12.05
N SER A 182 -4.82 -7.22 13.35
CA SER A 182 -4.10 -6.28 14.23
C SER A 182 -2.57 -6.42 14.20
N SER A 183 -2.03 -7.34 13.40
CA SER A 183 -0.59 -7.54 13.24
C SER A 183 -0.04 -7.01 11.89
N ASP A 184 -0.86 -6.36 11.09
CA ASP A 184 -0.41 -5.69 9.87
C ASP A 184 0.22 -4.34 10.21
N ILE A 185 1.56 -4.32 10.19
CA ILE A 185 2.38 -3.15 10.56
C ILE A 185 2.01 -1.92 9.71
N LEU A 186 1.68 -2.12 8.44
CA LEU A 186 1.37 -1.02 7.54
C LEU A 186 -0.01 -0.42 7.84
N ILE A 187 -1.02 -1.25 8.10
CA ILE A 187 -2.37 -0.80 8.48
C ILE A 187 -2.31 -0.04 9.80
N GLU A 188 -1.68 -0.62 10.83
CA GLU A 188 -1.54 -0.02 12.16
C GLU A 188 -0.82 1.32 12.09
N THR A 189 0.31 1.38 11.37
CA THR A 189 1.09 2.62 11.24
C THR A 189 0.32 3.69 10.47
N ASN A 190 -0.31 3.35 9.34
CA ASN A 190 -1.12 4.30 8.56
C ASN A 190 -2.26 4.88 9.39
N TYR A 191 -2.93 4.05 10.19
CA TYR A 191 -4.00 4.51 11.07
C TYR A 191 -3.48 5.48 12.13
N ALA A 192 -2.44 5.09 12.88
CA ALA A 192 -1.85 5.95 13.91
C ALA A 192 -1.37 7.30 13.33
N MET A 193 -0.67 7.28 12.18
CA MET A 193 -0.22 8.51 11.53
C MET A 193 -1.40 9.37 11.05
N SER A 194 -2.47 8.75 10.54
CA SER A 194 -3.69 9.46 10.11
C SER A 194 -4.38 10.15 11.29
N LEU A 195 -4.45 9.51 12.44
CA LEU A 195 -4.98 10.11 13.67
C LEU A 195 -4.17 11.34 14.11
N LEU A 196 -2.84 11.21 14.12
CA LEU A 196 -1.95 12.29 14.54
C LEU A 196 -2.05 13.53 13.65
N VAL A 197 -2.10 13.37 12.33
CA VAL A 197 -2.20 14.51 11.41
C VAL A 197 -3.57 15.20 11.39
N LEU A 198 -4.61 14.50 11.81
CA LEU A 198 -5.95 15.09 11.93
C LEU A 198 -6.04 16.01 13.16
N ASN A 199 -5.61 15.52 14.30
CA ASN A 199 -5.53 16.30 15.54
C ASN A 199 -4.71 15.52 16.57
N SER A 200 -3.42 15.80 16.70
CA SER A 200 -2.52 15.10 17.62
C SER A 200 -2.87 15.31 19.10
N GLU A 201 -3.47 16.44 19.46
CA GLU A 201 -3.91 16.70 20.83
C GLU A 201 -5.10 15.79 21.19
N HIS A 202 -6.08 15.70 20.32
CA HIS A 202 -7.28 14.90 20.53
C HIS A 202 -7.02 13.39 20.36
N TYR A 203 -6.35 13.01 19.28
CA TYR A 203 -6.16 11.60 18.92
C TYR A 203 -4.83 11.00 19.41
N GLY A 204 -3.90 11.80 19.92
CA GLY A 204 -2.65 11.30 20.48
C GLY A 204 -2.85 10.19 21.50
N PRO A 205 -3.71 10.33 22.52
CA PRO A 205 -3.97 9.26 23.48
C PRO A 205 -4.40 7.92 22.85
N TYR A 206 -5.02 7.95 21.67
CA TYR A 206 -5.43 6.74 20.92
C TYR A 206 -4.31 6.24 20.01
N ALA A 207 -3.51 7.13 19.41
CA ALA A 207 -2.42 6.76 18.50
C ALA A 207 -1.22 6.17 19.24
N ARG A 208 -0.90 6.65 20.46
CA ARG A 208 0.26 6.18 21.26
C ARG A 208 0.28 4.68 21.44
N PRO A 209 -0.76 4.01 22.01
CA PRO A 209 -0.71 2.57 22.23
C PRO A 209 -0.61 1.76 20.94
N ILE A 210 -1.13 2.29 19.83
CA ILE A 210 -0.96 1.65 18.51
C ILE A 210 0.52 1.69 18.09
N LEU A 211 1.17 2.85 18.20
CA LEU A 211 2.59 3.01 17.88
C LEU A 211 3.50 2.18 18.78
N GLU A 212 3.18 2.09 20.07
CA GLU A 212 3.89 1.23 21.04
C GLU A 212 3.79 -0.25 20.65
N ASN A 213 2.58 -0.70 20.28
CA ASN A 213 2.35 -2.09 19.85
C ASN A 213 3.10 -2.43 18.56
N ILE A 214 3.20 -1.49 17.59
CA ILE A 214 3.92 -1.71 16.34
C ILE A 214 5.36 -2.17 16.58
N SER A 215 6.04 -1.66 17.62
CA SER A 215 7.40 -2.04 17.97
C SER A 215 7.53 -3.51 18.39
N GLN A 216 6.46 -4.15 18.82
CA GLN A 216 6.40 -5.54 19.24
C GLN A 216 6.03 -6.51 18.12
N LEU A 217 5.53 -6.00 17.01
CA LEU A 217 5.15 -6.82 15.87
C LEU A 217 6.39 -7.37 15.15
N LYS A 218 6.27 -8.59 14.61
CA LYS A 218 7.36 -9.22 13.87
C LYS A 218 7.43 -8.66 12.44
N ALA A 219 8.44 -7.85 12.16
CA ALA A 219 8.75 -7.41 10.80
C ALA A 219 9.29 -8.57 9.96
N THR A 220 8.65 -8.87 8.86
CA THR A 220 9.01 -9.96 7.94
C THR A 220 9.63 -9.46 6.63
N THR A 221 9.36 -8.22 6.28
CA THR A 221 9.85 -7.58 5.04
C THR A 221 10.68 -6.34 5.35
N ASP A 222 11.37 -5.81 4.35
CA ASP A 222 12.06 -4.54 4.45
C ASP A 222 11.10 -3.37 4.68
N ILE A 223 9.93 -3.40 4.03
CA ILE A 223 8.86 -2.42 4.27
C ILE A 223 8.46 -2.42 5.74
N ASP A 224 8.20 -3.59 6.33
CA ASP A 224 7.82 -3.68 7.73
C ASP A 224 8.85 -3.04 8.64
N ARG A 225 10.16 -3.38 8.44
CA ARG A 225 11.25 -2.81 9.24
C ARG A 225 11.34 -1.30 9.13
N LYS A 226 11.24 -0.77 7.91
CA LYS A 226 11.33 0.68 7.67
C LYS A 226 10.11 1.43 8.21
N VAL A 227 8.92 0.84 8.09
CA VAL A 227 7.68 1.41 8.66
C VAL A 227 7.72 1.39 10.19
N GLN A 228 8.20 0.31 10.81
CA GLN A 228 8.45 0.27 12.25
C GLN A 228 9.46 1.34 12.70
N ALA A 229 10.54 1.54 11.95
CA ALA A 229 11.52 2.58 12.26
C ALA A 229 10.88 3.99 12.21
N ARG A 230 9.98 4.25 11.26
CA ARG A 230 9.22 5.50 11.21
C ARG A 230 8.28 5.67 12.40
N ALA A 231 7.57 4.62 12.79
CA ALA A 231 6.73 4.63 13.98
C ALA A 231 7.55 4.89 15.25
N ALA A 232 8.71 4.25 15.38
CA ALA A 232 9.63 4.47 16.49
C ALA A 232 10.15 5.92 16.52
N LEU A 233 10.49 6.51 15.37
CA LEU A 233 10.91 7.90 15.29
C LEU A 233 9.81 8.86 15.76
N VAL A 234 8.54 8.63 15.41
CA VAL A 234 7.42 9.41 15.94
C VAL A 234 7.34 9.28 17.45
N MET A 235 7.52 8.07 17.99
CA MET A 235 7.50 7.84 19.46
C MET A 235 8.63 8.56 20.19
N THR A 236 9.83 8.68 19.61
CA THR A 236 10.95 9.44 20.24
C THR A 236 10.65 10.93 20.38
N HIS A 237 9.75 11.46 19.58
CA HIS A 237 9.35 12.87 19.58
C HIS A 237 7.93 13.12 20.10
N TYR A 238 7.33 12.13 20.77
CA TYR A 238 5.87 12.12 21.03
C TYR A 238 5.37 13.32 21.83
N GLU A 239 6.20 13.90 22.67
CA GLU A 239 5.87 15.08 23.47
C GLU A 239 5.99 16.42 22.66
N ASP A 240 6.64 16.40 21.50
CA ASP A 240 6.70 17.52 20.58
C ASP A 240 5.62 17.38 19.48
N GLN A 241 4.43 17.89 19.76
CA GLN A 241 3.28 17.79 18.84
C GLN A 241 3.58 18.31 17.43
N LYS A 242 4.37 19.39 17.31
CA LYS A 242 4.73 19.94 16.00
C LYS A 242 5.60 18.97 15.20
N ARG A 243 6.60 18.38 15.86
CA ARG A 243 7.47 17.37 15.24
C ARG A 243 6.71 16.10 14.91
N VAL A 244 5.87 15.60 15.82
CA VAL A 244 4.99 14.44 15.60
C VAL A 244 4.10 14.65 14.39
N ASN A 245 3.40 15.77 14.30
CA ASN A 245 2.53 16.07 13.16
C ASN A 245 3.31 16.12 11.84
N LYS A 246 4.53 16.70 11.85
CA LYS A 246 5.37 16.73 10.65
C LYS A 246 5.77 15.32 10.23
N LEU A 247 6.32 14.51 11.15
CA LEU A 247 6.76 13.13 10.86
C LEU A 247 5.62 12.24 10.35
N ALA A 248 4.43 12.38 10.96
CA ALA A 248 3.26 11.65 10.53
C ALA A 248 2.77 12.11 9.14
N ALA A 249 2.81 13.40 8.86
CA ALA A 249 2.46 13.95 7.55
C ALA A 249 3.46 13.48 6.47
N ASP A 250 4.76 13.56 6.75
CA ASP A 250 5.83 13.12 5.85
C ASP A 250 5.65 11.63 5.48
N PHE A 251 5.33 10.78 6.47
CA PHE A 251 5.03 9.37 6.22
C PHE A 251 3.83 9.19 5.27
N LEU A 252 2.71 9.84 5.57
CA LEU A 252 1.49 9.71 4.76
C LEU A 252 1.66 10.31 3.36
N ASP A 253 2.51 11.32 3.21
CA ASP A 253 2.76 11.96 1.92
C ASP A 253 3.87 11.26 1.10
N GLY A 254 4.54 10.26 1.68
CA GLY A 254 5.62 9.51 1.02
C GLY A 254 6.89 10.34 0.89
N GLU A 255 7.13 11.22 1.86
CA GLU A 255 8.35 12.01 1.94
C GLU A 255 9.49 11.19 2.58
N PRO A 256 10.76 11.45 2.22
CA PRO A 256 11.90 10.78 2.85
C PRO A 256 11.95 11.07 4.37
N LEU A 257 12.66 10.22 5.09
CA LEU A 257 13.06 10.50 6.48
C LEU A 257 14.20 11.53 6.46
N ASP A 258 13.96 12.69 7.08
CA ASP A 258 14.98 13.68 7.40
C ASP A 258 15.57 13.44 8.78
#